data_7f67c5130e95e1adbd36ff46a00a30f2
#
_entry.id   7f67c5130e95e1adbd36ff46a00a30f2
#
_cell.length_a   1.000
_cell.length_b   1.000
_cell.length_c   1.000
_cell.angle_alpha   90.00
_cell.angle_beta   90.00
_cell.angle_gamma   90.00
#
_symmetry.space_group_name_H-M   'P 1'
#
loop_
_entity.id
_entity.type
_entity.pdbx_description
1 polymer ?
#
loop_
_entity_poly.entity_id
_entity_poly.type
_entity_poly.pdbx_seq_one_letter_code
_entity_poly.pdbx_strand_id
1 'polypeptide(L)'
;MKGYPIPNIQRIVKNMSQWKMFVCIDITSAYFHIPVRQKDQELLAFAVSGMGRFIPTVMPFGPKGAPSVFGAAMQKIFGDLYTTGWFAQYFDDLAIGANNIKELKERVAKVFKRIRANNLTIKLTKCEWLKEEINLLGWKISNGKLRIQDKNIEAITKWKLEKETIPSLMGLLNYMTSFIPRLAELAKPIREVFQNKRKIDDEIVLKNFKIIQQIITQDPYLKMIEPRKPIKIQTDASEKATGAVLLQQDNKGIWIPRGYYSYTFTPTEQKWNSTVRKEAKAIANAIKHFQKDLPIGIGQIIIETDSNTLVNMLKQSKQHQDQEVAMAQYRIGKIIGEINHIKREENILADSLSKNNNEKQKYSEIDRLLVGILDNEQYKIVNK
;
A
#
# COMPACT_ATOMS: atom_id res chain seq x y z
N MET A 1 12.43 14.07 23.30
CA MET A 1 11.13 14.45 22.70
C MET A 1 10.47 13.20 22.15
N LYS A 2 9.21 12.93 22.51
CA LYS A 2 8.41 11.92 21.79
C LYS A 2 8.21 12.46 20.38
N GLY A 3 8.73 11.76 19.36
CA GLY A 3 8.64 12.20 17.96
C GLY A 3 7.18 12.28 17.52
N TYR A 4 6.81 13.33 16.80
CA TYR A 4 5.52 13.40 16.13
C TYR A 4 5.46 12.27 15.07
N PRO A 5 4.40 11.46 15.03
CA PRO A 5 4.33 10.33 14.13
C PRO A 5 4.26 10.80 12.67
N ILE A 6 5.06 10.18 11.82
CA ILE A 6 4.98 10.40 10.37
C ILE A 6 3.61 9.90 9.88
N PRO A 7 2.88 10.68 9.06
CA PRO A 7 1.59 10.28 8.53
C PRO A 7 1.66 8.97 7.72
N ASN A 8 0.65 8.13 7.86
CA ASN A 8 0.58 6.88 7.10
C ASN A 8 0.24 7.16 5.62
N ILE A 9 1.19 6.92 4.73
CA ILE A 9 1.06 7.16 3.29
C ILE A 9 -0.15 6.44 2.70
N GLN A 10 -0.38 5.18 3.03
CA GLN A 10 -1.51 4.40 2.50
C GLN A 10 -2.85 5.02 2.89
N ARG A 11 -2.97 5.54 4.12
CA ARG A 11 -4.17 6.24 4.59
C ARG A 11 -4.41 7.54 3.82
N ILE A 12 -3.34 8.31 3.58
CA ILE A 12 -3.41 9.55 2.79
C ILE A 12 -3.91 9.25 1.38
N VAL A 13 -3.23 8.33 0.69
CA VAL A 13 -3.56 7.94 -0.68
C VAL A 13 -4.99 7.43 -0.78
N LYS A 14 -5.44 6.59 0.17
CA LYS A 14 -6.80 6.08 0.25
C LYS A 14 -7.83 7.20 0.42
N ASN A 15 -7.60 8.14 1.34
CA ASN A 15 -8.52 9.25 1.57
C ASN A 15 -8.63 10.15 0.33
N MET A 16 -7.51 10.37 -0.36
CA MET A 16 -7.49 11.22 -1.55
C MET A 16 -8.11 10.53 -2.75
N SER A 17 -7.96 9.22 -2.92
CA SER A 17 -8.46 8.50 -4.10
C SER A 17 -9.98 8.47 -4.26
N GLN A 18 -10.76 8.80 -3.22
CA GLN A 18 -12.22 8.86 -3.30
C GLN A 18 -12.75 10.13 -4.00
N TRP A 19 -11.90 11.11 -4.27
CA TRP A 19 -12.29 12.39 -4.85
C TRP A 19 -12.07 12.42 -6.37
N LYS A 20 -12.79 13.30 -7.05
CA LYS A 20 -12.76 13.43 -8.51
C LYS A 20 -11.89 14.58 -9.00
N MET A 21 -11.69 15.59 -8.17
CA MET A 21 -10.97 16.81 -8.49
C MET A 21 -10.01 17.17 -7.38
N PHE A 22 -8.87 17.75 -7.73
CA PHE A 22 -7.78 17.98 -6.80
C PHE A 22 -7.14 19.35 -6.99
N VAL A 23 -6.58 19.85 -5.90
CA VAL A 23 -5.58 20.91 -5.87
C VAL A 23 -4.42 20.40 -5.01
N CYS A 24 -3.19 20.50 -5.56
CA CYS A 24 -1.96 20.24 -4.82
C CYS A 24 -1.21 21.55 -4.59
N ILE A 25 -0.70 21.77 -3.37
CA ILE A 25 -0.04 22.99 -2.95
C ILE A 25 1.33 22.62 -2.37
N ASP A 26 2.38 23.29 -2.88
CA ASP A 26 3.76 23.15 -2.38
C ASP A 26 4.07 24.32 -1.43
N ILE A 27 4.40 24.02 -0.17
CA ILE A 27 4.84 25.01 0.82
C ILE A 27 6.32 25.29 0.58
N THR A 28 6.64 26.49 0.18
CA THR A 28 8.02 26.91 -0.09
C THR A 28 8.85 26.90 1.17
N SER A 29 10.03 26.26 1.14
CA SER A 29 11.00 26.30 2.26
C SER A 29 10.39 26.00 3.60
N ALA A 30 9.55 24.97 3.68
CA ALA A 30 8.64 24.65 4.76
C ALA A 30 9.27 24.72 6.17
N TYR A 31 10.49 24.20 6.34
CA TYR A 31 11.20 24.25 7.61
C TYR A 31 11.57 25.66 8.06
N PHE A 32 11.85 26.58 7.15
CA PHE A 32 12.23 27.96 7.46
C PHE A 32 11.07 28.81 7.99
N HIS A 33 9.83 28.30 7.95
CA HIS A 33 8.69 28.96 8.63
C HIS A 33 8.66 28.71 10.15
N ILE A 34 9.54 27.84 10.67
CA ILE A 34 9.56 27.50 12.09
C ILE A 34 10.70 28.23 12.77
N PRO A 35 10.43 29.18 13.66
CA PRO A 35 11.48 29.89 14.40
C PRO A 35 12.17 28.95 15.39
N VAL A 36 13.47 29.11 15.55
CA VAL A 36 14.28 28.45 16.58
C VAL A 36 14.30 29.33 17.83
N ARG A 37 14.01 28.72 18.98
CA ARG A 37 14.08 29.44 20.26
C ARG A 37 15.51 29.96 20.48
N GLN A 38 15.66 31.20 20.95
CA GLN A 38 16.95 31.87 21.12
C GLN A 38 17.97 31.01 21.87
N LYS A 39 17.58 30.33 22.93
CA LYS A 39 18.44 29.46 23.74
C LYS A 39 18.94 28.21 22.98
N ASP A 40 18.29 27.81 21.89
CA ASP A 40 18.61 26.61 21.12
C ASP A 40 19.36 26.95 19.81
N GLN A 41 19.45 28.25 19.45
CA GLN A 41 20.03 28.69 18.17
C GLN A 41 21.52 28.36 18.06
N GLU A 42 22.29 28.53 19.14
CA GLU A 42 23.72 28.24 19.15
C GLU A 42 24.03 26.76 18.89
N LEU A 43 23.14 25.84 19.28
CA LEU A 43 23.29 24.41 19.04
C LEU A 43 23.22 24.04 17.55
N LEU A 44 22.67 24.96 16.74
CA LEU A 44 22.51 24.78 15.29
C LEU A 44 23.51 25.60 14.48
N ALA A 45 24.48 26.23 15.14
CA ALA A 45 25.48 27.06 14.50
C ALA A 45 26.31 26.24 13.49
N PHE A 46 26.63 26.86 12.37
CA PHE A 46 27.47 26.27 11.32
C PHE A 46 28.51 27.28 10.83
N ALA A 47 29.59 26.79 10.26
CA ALA A 47 30.63 27.63 9.69
C ALA A 47 30.67 27.52 8.18
N VAL A 48 30.85 28.63 7.51
CA VAL A 48 31.08 28.69 6.07
C VAL A 48 32.53 29.16 5.82
N SER A 49 33.29 28.41 5.03
CA SER A 49 34.67 28.74 4.74
C SER A 49 34.77 30.15 4.11
N GLY A 50 35.63 30.99 4.67
CA GLY A 50 35.81 32.38 4.23
C GLY A 50 34.73 33.37 4.66
N MET A 51 33.63 32.91 5.28
CA MET A 51 32.50 33.77 5.69
C MET A 51 32.25 33.79 7.20
N GLY A 52 32.87 32.85 7.95
CA GLY A 52 32.73 32.79 9.39
C GLY A 52 31.61 31.88 9.91
N ARG A 53 31.20 32.11 11.18
CA ARG A 53 30.17 31.34 11.88
C ARG A 53 28.79 32.01 11.76
N PHE A 54 27.78 31.19 11.46
CA PHE A 54 26.37 31.63 11.37
C PHE A 54 25.51 30.88 12.37
N ILE A 55 24.52 31.55 12.89
CA ILE A 55 23.54 31.01 13.83
C ILE A 55 22.15 31.13 13.19
N PRO A 56 21.45 30.01 12.90
CA PRO A 56 20.16 30.08 12.26
C PRO A 56 19.07 30.53 13.24
N THR A 57 18.25 31.47 12.84
CA THR A 57 17.07 31.94 13.59
C THR A 57 15.81 31.12 13.26
N VAL A 58 15.84 30.37 12.16
CA VAL A 58 14.79 29.47 11.69
C VAL A 58 15.34 28.06 11.59
N MET A 59 14.45 27.06 11.59
CA MET A 59 14.83 25.66 11.58
C MET A 59 15.53 25.26 10.28
N PRO A 60 16.83 24.93 10.31
CA PRO A 60 17.57 24.52 9.11
C PRO A 60 17.29 23.07 8.75
N PHE A 61 17.70 22.66 7.53
CA PHE A 61 17.79 21.26 7.15
C PHE A 61 18.89 20.55 7.95
N GLY A 62 18.72 19.25 8.22
CA GLY A 62 19.73 18.38 8.81
C GLY A 62 19.49 17.94 10.26
N PRO A 63 18.93 18.76 11.18
CA PRO A 63 18.65 18.28 12.52
C PRO A 63 17.69 17.09 12.53
N LYS A 64 18.04 16.01 13.23
CA LYS A 64 17.25 14.77 13.30
C LYS A 64 15.80 15.00 13.78
N GLY A 65 15.57 16.00 14.61
CA GLY A 65 14.24 16.34 15.14
C GLY A 65 13.37 17.22 14.23
N ALA A 66 13.94 17.82 13.18
CA ALA A 66 13.25 18.78 12.32
C ALA A 66 11.93 18.26 11.72
N PRO A 67 11.85 17.03 11.14
CA PRO A 67 10.60 16.50 10.63
C PRO A 67 9.49 16.40 11.69
N SER A 68 9.83 15.99 12.91
CA SER A 68 8.86 15.90 14.02
C SER A 68 8.36 17.26 14.48
N VAL A 69 9.24 18.27 14.55
CA VAL A 69 8.88 19.64 14.92
C VAL A 69 7.98 20.24 13.86
N PHE A 70 8.32 20.06 12.58
CA PHE A 70 7.50 20.52 11.46
C PHE A 70 6.12 19.85 11.46
N GLY A 71 6.05 18.52 11.61
CA GLY A 71 4.80 17.79 11.70
C GLY A 71 3.90 18.30 12.84
N ALA A 72 4.48 18.59 14.01
CA ALA A 72 3.76 19.15 15.15
C ALA A 72 3.23 20.58 14.88
N ALA A 73 3.99 21.42 14.17
CA ALA A 73 3.56 22.74 13.74
C ALA A 73 2.39 22.66 12.75
N MET A 74 2.50 21.81 11.74
CA MET A 74 1.43 21.58 10.75
C MET A 74 0.16 21.02 11.40
N GLN A 75 0.31 20.15 12.41
CA GLN A 75 -0.84 19.66 13.19
C GLN A 75 -1.59 20.78 13.92
N LYS A 76 -0.89 21.79 14.41
CA LYS A 76 -1.55 22.96 15.01
C LYS A 76 -2.31 23.79 13.98
N ILE A 77 -1.80 23.88 12.77
CA ILE A 77 -2.37 24.68 11.68
C ILE A 77 -3.56 23.98 11.01
N PHE A 78 -3.43 22.69 10.73
CA PHE A 78 -4.37 21.94 9.90
C PHE A 78 -5.07 20.78 10.61
N GLY A 79 -4.85 20.57 11.90
CA GLY A 79 -5.16 19.34 12.62
C GLY A 79 -6.59 18.82 12.48
N ASP A 80 -7.60 19.71 12.54
CA ASP A 80 -9.00 19.34 12.32
C ASP A 80 -9.30 18.93 10.88
N LEU A 81 -8.50 19.40 9.89
CA LEU A 81 -8.68 19.01 8.50
C LEU A 81 -8.23 17.56 8.20
N TYR A 82 -7.31 17.00 8.99
CA TYR A 82 -6.85 15.61 8.78
C TYR A 82 -7.95 14.57 9.00
N THR A 83 -8.98 14.90 9.75
CA THR A 83 -10.12 13.99 10.01
C THR A 83 -11.19 14.05 8.92
N THR A 84 -11.13 15.05 8.05
CA THR A 84 -12.17 15.31 7.05
C THR A 84 -12.13 14.36 5.84
N GLY A 85 -10.98 13.72 5.60
CA GLY A 85 -10.75 12.85 4.46
C GLY A 85 -10.51 13.56 3.12
N TRP A 86 -10.83 14.86 3.00
CA TRP A 86 -10.60 15.65 1.77
C TRP A 86 -9.31 16.46 1.80
N PHE A 87 -8.62 16.50 2.94
CA PHE A 87 -7.35 17.17 3.11
C PHE A 87 -6.27 16.15 3.46
N ALA A 88 -5.15 16.26 2.80
CA ALA A 88 -3.96 15.48 3.10
C ALA A 88 -2.73 16.38 3.14
N GLN A 89 -1.80 16.05 4.02
CA GLN A 89 -0.49 16.68 4.08
C GLN A 89 0.58 15.63 4.27
N TYR A 90 1.65 15.78 3.55
CA TYR A 90 2.86 15.00 3.73
C TYR A 90 4.08 15.91 3.57
N PHE A 91 4.71 16.25 4.69
CA PHE A 91 5.73 17.30 4.78
C PHE A 91 5.21 18.63 4.18
N ASP A 92 5.86 19.13 3.14
CA ASP A 92 5.57 20.38 2.44
C ASP A 92 4.46 20.28 1.39
N ASP A 93 4.07 19.08 1.01
CA ASP A 93 3.00 18.83 0.04
C ASP A 93 1.62 18.79 0.73
N LEU A 94 0.69 19.62 0.25
CA LEU A 94 -0.72 19.59 0.64
C LEU A 94 -1.57 19.14 -0.55
N ALA A 95 -2.53 18.25 -0.31
CA ALA A 95 -3.50 17.83 -1.31
C ALA A 95 -4.93 18.06 -0.80
N ILE A 96 -5.77 18.60 -1.67
CA ILE A 96 -7.18 18.93 -1.41
C ILE A 96 -8.01 18.21 -2.46
N GLY A 97 -8.96 17.37 -2.04
CA GLY A 97 -9.86 16.64 -2.93
C GLY A 97 -11.31 17.11 -2.81
N ALA A 98 -12.08 17.02 -3.91
CA ALA A 98 -13.50 17.30 -3.94
C ALA A 98 -14.21 16.54 -5.08
N ASN A 99 -15.55 16.51 -5.06
CA ASN A 99 -16.33 15.88 -6.12
C ASN A 99 -16.78 16.86 -7.23
N ASN A 100 -16.74 18.16 -6.95
CA ASN A 100 -17.11 19.23 -7.90
C ASN A 100 -16.34 20.51 -7.61
N ILE A 101 -16.39 21.45 -8.56
CA ILE A 101 -15.65 22.73 -8.51
C ILE A 101 -16.09 23.61 -7.34
N LYS A 102 -17.39 23.65 -7.00
CA LYS A 102 -17.90 24.50 -5.91
C LYS A 102 -17.30 24.05 -4.58
N GLU A 103 -17.41 22.76 -4.29
CA GLU A 103 -16.84 22.13 -3.11
C GLU A 103 -15.31 22.33 -3.04
N LEU A 104 -14.61 22.16 -4.16
CA LEU A 104 -13.17 22.35 -4.23
C LEU A 104 -12.77 23.79 -3.89
N LYS A 105 -13.46 24.79 -4.45
CA LYS A 105 -13.21 26.22 -4.13
C LYS A 105 -13.40 26.53 -2.64
N GLU A 106 -14.47 26.03 -2.03
CA GLU A 106 -14.73 26.20 -0.59
C GLU A 106 -13.63 25.59 0.28
N ARG A 107 -13.18 24.38 -0.06
CA ARG A 107 -12.11 23.67 0.66
C ARG A 107 -10.76 24.36 0.51
N VAL A 108 -10.42 24.77 -0.70
CA VAL A 108 -9.20 25.55 -0.99
C VAL A 108 -9.21 26.85 -0.22
N ALA A 109 -10.31 27.59 -0.22
CA ALA A 109 -10.41 28.85 0.56
C ALA A 109 -10.15 28.62 2.07
N LYS A 110 -10.65 27.52 2.66
CA LYS A 110 -10.37 27.17 4.05
C LYS A 110 -8.88 26.92 4.29
N VAL A 111 -8.21 26.22 3.39
CA VAL A 111 -6.77 25.93 3.49
C VAL A 111 -5.97 27.22 3.34
N PHE A 112 -6.29 28.06 2.34
CA PHE A 112 -5.61 29.34 2.12
C PHE A 112 -5.75 30.30 3.32
N LYS A 113 -6.93 30.36 3.95
CA LYS A 113 -7.13 31.16 5.16
C LYS A 113 -6.13 30.77 6.24
N ARG A 114 -5.85 29.48 6.42
CA ARG A 114 -4.87 28.97 7.41
C ARG A 114 -3.43 29.25 7.00
N ILE A 115 -3.10 29.04 5.72
CA ILE A 115 -1.79 29.36 5.16
C ILE A 115 -1.46 30.83 5.44
N ARG A 116 -2.39 31.74 5.12
CA ARG A 116 -2.23 33.19 5.34
C ARG A 116 -2.14 33.55 6.82
N ALA A 117 -3.00 32.99 7.67
CA ALA A 117 -3.02 33.28 9.10
C ALA A 117 -1.75 32.83 9.84
N ASN A 118 -0.99 31.89 9.28
CA ASN A 118 0.25 31.35 9.85
C ASN A 118 1.50 31.77 9.06
N ASN A 119 1.39 32.78 8.17
CA ASN A 119 2.50 33.29 7.35
C ASN A 119 3.26 32.22 6.58
N LEU A 120 2.57 31.12 6.15
CA LEU A 120 3.17 30.14 5.28
C LEU A 120 3.23 30.69 3.86
N THR A 121 4.34 30.45 3.16
CA THR A 121 4.51 30.84 1.75
C THR A 121 4.36 29.62 0.86
N ILE A 122 3.76 29.82 -0.32
CA ILE A 122 3.54 28.79 -1.32
C ILE A 122 4.20 29.16 -2.64
N LYS A 123 4.63 28.16 -3.39
CA LYS A 123 5.19 28.35 -4.72
C LYS A 123 4.13 28.09 -5.78
N LEU A 124 3.43 29.13 -6.24
CA LEU A 124 2.32 29.01 -7.20
C LEU A 124 2.68 28.21 -8.47
N THR A 125 3.93 28.33 -8.94
CA THR A 125 4.42 27.60 -10.12
C THR A 125 4.57 26.10 -9.92
N LYS A 126 4.60 25.64 -8.68
CA LYS A 126 4.62 24.21 -8.33
C LYS A 126 3.26 23.68 -7.89
N CYS A 127 2.28 24.56 -7.69
CA CYS A 127 0.93 24.16 -7.35
C CYS A 127 0.21 23.60 -8.57
N GLU A 128 -0.55 22.53 -8.37
CA GLU A 128 -1.40 21.95 -9.40
C GLU A 128 -2.87 22.29 -9.11
N TRP A 129 -3.53 22.89 -10.10
CA TRP A 129 -4.89 23.42 -9.95
C TRP A 129 -5.89 22.65 -10.79
N LEU A 130 -7.07 22.36 -10.22
CA LEU A 130 -8.22 21.76 -10.93
C LEU A 130 -7.85 20.48 -11.70
N LYS A 131 -7.07 19.61 -11.09
CA LYS A 131 -6.66 18.34 -11.68
C LYS A 131 -7.70 17.25 -11.42
N GLU A 132 -7.98 16.41 -12.42
CA GLU A 132 -8.75 15.17 -12.26
C GLU A 132 -7.86 13.99 -11.88
N GLU A 133 -6.56 14.12 -12.09
CA GLU A 133 -5.53 13.16 -11.73
C GLU A 133 -4.35 13.90 -11.10
N ILE A 134 -3.81 13.34 -9.99
CA ILE A 134 -2.64 13.87 -9.29
C ILE A 134 -1.60 12.81 -9.03
N ASN A 135 -0.34 13.24 -8.96
CA ASN A 135 0.78 12.44 -8.47
C ASN A 135 0.99 12.72 -6.99
N LEU A 136 0.65 11.79 -6.13
CA LEU A 136 0.79 11.93 -4.68
C LEU A 136 1.55 10.76 -4.09
N LEU A 137 2.66 11.03 -3.40
CA LEU A 137 3.43 10.03 -2.65
C LEU A 137 3.80 8.78 -3.46
N GLY A 138 4.17 8.93 -4.72
CA GLY A 138 4.56 7.80 -5.59
C GLY A 138 3.40 7.10 -6.30
N TRP A 139 2.17 7.55 -6.08
CA TRP A 139 0.96 7.05 -6.70
C TRP A 139 0.34 8.08 -7.64
N LYS A 140 -0.32 7.59 -8.67
CA LYS A 140 -1.19 8.36 -9.55
C LYS A 140 -2.63 8.10 -9.12
N ILE A 141 -3.33 9.15 -8.72
CA ILE A 141 -4.67 9.07 -8.12
C ILE A 141 -5.66 9.78 -9.04
N SER A 142 -6.72 9.09 -9.44
CA SER A 142 -7.81 9.65 -10.24
C SER A 142 -9.10 8.90 -9.99
N ASN A 143 -10.19 9.62 -9.70
CA ASN A 143 -11.58 9.14 -9.68
C ASN A 143 -11.76 7.69 -9.19
N GLY A 144 -11.32 7.39 -7.98
CA GLY A 144 -11.43 6.05 -7.36
C GLY A 144 -10.43 5.02 -7.86
N LYS A 145 -9.47 5.40 -8.70
CA LYS A 145 -8.40 4.54 -9.21
C LYS A 145 -7.07 4.95 -8.60
N LEU A 146 -6.26 3.94 -8.31
CA LEU A 146 -4.90 4.09 -7.85
C LEU A 146 -3.98 3.37 -8.82
N ARG A 147 -2.98 4.07 -9.34
CA ARG A 147 -1.99 3.54 -10.28
C ARG A 147 -0.57 3.81 -9.80
N ILE A 148 0.38 3.07 -10.30
CA ILE A 148 1.79 3.35 -10.11
C ILE A 148 2.16 4.58 -10.93
N GLN A 149 2.99 5.49 -10.40
CA GLN A 149 3.47 6.63 -11.20
C GLN A 149 4.33 6.18 -12.37
N ASP A 150 4.18 6.83 -13.52
CA ASP A 150 4.90 6.50 -14.76
C ASP A 150 6.43 6.45 -14.56
N LYS A 151 6.99 7.37 -13.76
CA LYS A 151 8.43 7.38 -13.42
C LYS A 151 8.89 6.10 -12.71
N ASN A 152 8.02 5.48 -11.89
CA ASN A 152 8.34 4.24 -11.18
C ASN A 152 8.20 3.03 -12.09
N ILE A 153 7.22 3.05 -13.02
CA ILE A 153 7.09 2.05 -14.09
C ILE A 153 8.34 2.09 -14.96
N GLU A 154 8.74 3.26 -15.42
CA GLU A 154 9.93 3.47 -16.25
C GLU A 154 11.21 3.04 -15.53
N ALA A 155 11.36 3.39 -14.24
CA ALA A 155 12.51 2.99 -13.44
C ALA A 155 12.66 1.47 -13.39
N ILE A 156 11.58 0.70 -13.16
CA ILE A 156 11.65 -0.76 -13.12
C ILE A 156 11.84 -1.36 -14.51
N THR A 157 11.17 -0.81 -15.53
CA THR A 157 11.29 -1.32 -16.91
C THR A 157 12.71 -1.19 -17.44
N LYS A 158 13.39 -0.09 -17.11
CA LYS A 158 14.80 0.17 -17.50
C LYS A 158 15.82 -0.35 -16.49
N TRP A 159 15.39 -1.00 -15.41
CA TRP A 159 16.28 -1.46 -14.35
C TRP A 159 17.24 -2.52 -14.86
N LYS A 160 18.53 -2.28 -14.66
CA LYS A 160 19.56 -3.28 -14.84
C LYS A 160 19.74 -4.06 -13.55
N LEU A 161 19.59 -5.37 -13.64
CA LEU A 161 19.71 -6.25 -12.48
C LEU A 161 21.18 -6.44 -12.13
N GLU A 162 21.63 -5.75 -11.10
CA GLU A 162 22.98 -5.83 -10.52
C GLU A 162 22.83 -6.13 -9.03
N LYS A 163 23.77 -6.89 -8.46
CA LYS A 163 23.67 -7.36 -7.08
C LYS A 163 23.57 -6.21 -6.09
N GLU A 164 24.33 -5.15 -6.31
CA GLU A 164 24.40 -3.96 -5.47
C GLU A 164 23.09 -3.17 -5.48
N THR A 165 22.33 -3.23 -6.56
CA THR A 165 21.06 -2.51 -6.74
C THR A 165 19.84 -3.28 -6.24
N ILE A 166 19.98 -4.58 -5.93
CA ILE A 166 18.87 -5.42 -5.45
C ILE A 166 18.16 -4.83 -4.21
N PRO A 167 18.83 -4.33 -3.17
CA PRO A 167 18.12 -3.75 -2.02
C PRO A 167 17.18 -2.60 -2.41
N SER A 168 17.63 -1.72 -3.31
CA SER A 168 16.83 -0.60 -3.82
C SER A 168 15.65 -1.09 -4.66
N LEU A 169 15.88 -2.07 -5.54
CA LEU A 169 14.82 -2.74 -6.31
C LEU A 169 13.78 -3.36 -5.37
N MET A 170 14.22 -4.10 -4.36
CA MET A 170 13.31 -4.72 -3.39
C MET A 170 12.50 -3.69 -2.60
N GLY A 171 13.09 -2.54 -2.25
CA GLY A 171 12.37 -1.42 -1.65
C GLY A 171 11.24 -0.91 -2.55
N LEU A 172 11.54 -0.69 -3.82
CA LEU A 172 10.56 -0.22 -4.82
C LEU A 172 9.45 -1.27 -5.08
N LEU A 173 9.80 -2.54 -5.23
CA LEU A 173 8.84 -3.62 -5.42
C LEU A 173 7.93 -3.81 -4.20
N ASN A 174 8.47 -3.73 -2.99
CA ASN A 174 7.67 -3.82 -1.76
C ASN A 174 6.63 -2.68 -1.66
N TYR A 175 6.96 -1.50 -2.16
CA TYR A 175 6.03 -0.39 -2.24
C TYR A 175 4.85 -0.69 -3.17
N MET A 176 5.05 -1.52 -4.20
CA MET A 176 4.06 -1.89 -5.22
C MET A 176 3.42 -3.26 -4.99
N THR A 177 3.60 -3.88 -3.83
CA THR A 177 3.14 -5.25 -3.53
C THR A 177 1.68 -5.50 -3.90
N SER A 178 0.80 -4.53 -3.66
CA SER A 178 -0.64 -4.67 -3.96
C SER A 178 -0.97 -4.74 -5.45
N PHE A 179 -0.02 -4.34 -6.33
CA PHE A 179 -0.21 -4.34 -7.79
C PHE A 179 0.44 -5.52 -8.49
N ILE A 180 1.31 -6.25 -7.81
CA ILE A 180 2.07 -7.34 -8.40
C ILE A 180 1.64 -8.66 -7.75
N PRO A 181 0.78 -9.43 -8.41
CA PRO A 181 0.41 -10.76 -7.94
C PRO A 181 1.66 -11.62 -7.75
N ARG A 182 1.68 -12.44 -6.68
CA ARG A 182 2.80 -13.36 -6.40
C ARG A 182 4.17 -12.69 -6.23
N LEU A 183 4.22 -11.40 -5.88
CA LEU A 183 5.51 -10.70 -5.74
C LEU A 183 6.46 -11.40 -4.78
N ALA A 184 5.97 -11.96 -3.67
CA ALA A 184 6.83 -12.64 -2.70
C ALA A 184 7.60 -13.82 -3.32
N GLU A 185 6.94 -14.57 -4.19
CA GLU A 185 7.52 -15.70 -4.93
C GLU A 185 8.46 -15.22 -6.04
N LEU A 186 7.98 -14.31 -6.89
CA LEU A 186 8.76 -13.77 -8.01
C LEU A 186 10.05 -13.08 -7.52
N ALA A 187 9.98 -12.36 -6.41
CA ALA A 187 11.12 -11.64 -5.86
C ALA A 187 12.06 -12.52 -5.03
N LYS A 188 11.67 -13.75 -4.63
CA LYS A 188 12.50 -14.63 -3.81
C LYS A 188 13.84 -14.96 -4.47
N PRO A 189 13.91 -15.47 -5.72
CA PRO A 189 15.20 -15.75 -6.37
C PRO A 189 16.07 -14.51 -6.51
N ILE A 190 15.49 -13.34 -6.78
CA ILE A 190 16.21 -12.07 -6.86
C ILE A 190 16.85 -11.72 -5.50
N ARG A 191 16.10 -11.91 -4.41
CA ARG A 191 16.60 -11.69 -3.04
C ARG A 191 17.70 -12.68 -2.66
N GLU A 192 17.63 -13.93 -3.13
CA GLU A 192 18.64 -14.96 -2.93
C GLU A 192 19.98 -14.61 -3.58
N VAL A 193 20.00 -13.84 -4.68
CA VAL A 193 21.24 -13.29 -5.28
C VAL A 193 21.93 -12.35 -4.29
N PHE A 194 21.20 -11.42 -3.68
CA PHE A 194 21.77 -10.52 -2.67
C PHE A 194 22.34 -11.27 -1.45
N GLN A 195 21.71 -12.38 -1.09
CA GLN A 195 22.16 -13.25 0.01
C GLN A 195 23.30 -14.21 -0.37
N ASN A 196 23.90 -14.10 -1.56
CA ASN A 196 24.92 -15.04 -2.09
C ASN A 196 24.48 -16.51 -2.20
N LYS A 197 23.15 -16.76 -2.26
CA LYS A 197 22.58 -18.12 -2.39
C LYS A 197 22.30 -18.51 -3.84
N ARG A 198 22.38 -17.56 -4.76
CA ARG A 198 22.09 -17.73 -6.17
C ARG A 198 22.91 -16.78 -7.03
N LYS A 199 23.20 -17.15 -8.26
CA LYS A 199 23.90 -16.27 -9.23
C LYS A 199 22.90 -15.29 -9.87
N ILE A 200 23.39 -14.14 -10.31
CA ILE A 200 22.54 -13.11 -10.93
C ILE A 200 22.08 -13.50 -12.35
N ASP A 201 22.90 -14.25 -13.05
CA ASP A 201 22.66 -14.79 -14.39
C ASP A 201 21.82 -16.09 -14.40
N ASP A 202 21.35 -16.54 -13.24
CA ASP A 202 20.47 -17.70 -13.12
C ASP A 202 19.16 -17.45 -13.89
N GLU A 203 18.79 -18.42 -14.74
CA GLU A 203 17.60 -18.36 -15.62
C GLU A 203 16.31 -18.02 -14.85
N ILE A 204 16.15 -18.55 -13.63
CA ILE A 204 14.98 -18.30 -12.79
C ILE A 204 14.94 -16.84 -12.32
N VAL A 205 16.11 -16.26 -11.99
CA VAL A 205 16.23 -14.85 -11.57
C VAL A 205 15.81 -13.94 -12.71
N LEU A 206 16.40 -14.14 -13.88
CA LEU A 206 16.14 -13.33 -15.08
C LEU A 206 14.69 -13.46 -15.54
N LYS A 207 14.16 -14.68 -15.56
CA LYS A 207 12.75 -14.96 -15.92
C LYS A 207 11.78 -14.26 -14.96
N ASN A 208 11.97 -14.41 -13.66
CA ASN A 208 11.08 -13.81 -12.66
C ASN A 208 11.14 -12.28 -12.71
N PHE A 209 12.32 -11.72 -12.91
CA PHE A 209 12.45 -10.27 -13.06
C PHE A 209 11.71 -9.76 -14.31
N LYS A 210 11.84 -10.46 -15.43
CA LYS A 210 11.11 -10.14 -16.67
C LYS A 210 9.59 -10.22 -16.50
N ILE A 211 9.08 -11.21 -15.74
CA ILE A 211 7.64 -11.29 -15.41
C ILE A 211 7.20 -10.07 -14.60
N ILE A 212 7.98 -9.67 -13.59
CA ILE A 212 7.68 -8.46 -12.79
C ILE A 212 7.61 -7.22 -13.70
N GLN A 213 8.60 -7.06 -14.61
CA GLN A 213 8.60 -5.94 -15.56
C GLN A 213 7.37 -5.97 -16.47
N GLN A 214 6.97 -7.13 -16.98
CA GLN A 214 5.77 -7.28 -17.81
C GLN A 214 4.49 -6.89 -17.08
N ILE A 215 4.30 -7.36 -15.84
CA ILE A 215 3.13 -7.01 -15.03
C ILE A 215 3.05 -5.49 -14.83
N ILE A 216 4.17 -4.85 -14.49
CA ILE A 216 4.20 -3.40 -14.23
C ILE A 216 3.98 -2.60 -15.50
N THR A 217 4.51 -3.05 -16.66
CA THR A 217 4.37 -2.37 -17.95
C THR A 217 2.93 -2.35 -18.46
N GLN A 218 2.11 -3.31 -18.05
CA GLN A 218 0.68 -3.35 -18.38
C GLN A 218 -0.14 -2.29 -17.62
N ASP A 219 0.54 -1.42 -16.84
CA ASP A 219 -0.04 -0.32 -16.10
C ASP A 219 -1.20 -0.75 -15.18
N PRO A 220 -0.94 -1.65 -14.23
CA PRO A 220 -1.96 -2.17 -13.35
C PRO A 220 -2.57 -1.07 -12.50
N TYR A 221 -3.89 -1.05 -12.39
CA TYR A 221 -4.59 -0.17 -11.49
C TYR A 221 -5.41 -0.94 -10.46
N LEU A 222 -5.53 -0.40 -9.27
CA LEU A 222 -6.44 -0.89 -8.25
C LEU A 222 -7.63 0.08 -8.15
N LYS A 223 -8.84 -0.46 -8.25
CA LYS A 223 -10.03 0.29 -7.85
C LYS A 223 -10.06 0.35 -6.33
N MET A 224 -10.27 1.54 -5.78
CA MET A 224 -10.37 1.70 -4.34
C MET A 224 -11.62 1.00 -3.79
N ILE A 225 -11.51 0.57 -2.54
CA ILE A 225 -12.63 -0.05 -1.85
C ILE A 225 -13.73 0.99 -1.63
N GLU A 226 -14.91 0.72 -2.14
CA GLU A 226 -16.09 1.56 -1.97
C GLU A 226 -16.77 1.25 -0.62
N PRO A 227 -17.05 2.26 0.21
CA PRO A 227 -17.79 2.04 1.45
C PRO A 227 -19.17 1.39 1.17
N ARG A 228 -19.62 0.54 2.10
CA ARG A 228 -20.95 -0.11 2.08
C ARG A 228 -21.17 -1.20 1.02
N LYS A 229 -20.20 -1.52 0.16
CA LYS A 229 -20.29 -2.68 -0.73
C LYS A 229 -19.73 -3.93 -0.07
N PRO A 230 -20.28 -5.12 -0.33
CA PRO A 230 -19.78 -6.38 0.21
C PRO A 230 -18.28 -6.58 -0.12
N ILE A 231 -17.54 -7.06 0.87
CA ILE A 231 -16.12 -7.35 0.76
C ILE A 231 -15.87 -8.77 1.19
N LYS A 232 -14.98 -9.46 0.49
CA LYS A 232 -14.49 -10.75 0.91
C LYS A 232 -12.97 -10.88 0.76
N ILE A 233 -12.36 -11.71 1.58
CA ILE A 233 -10.95 -12.09 1.51
C ILE A 233 -10.91 -13.60 1.27
N GLN A 234 -10.38 -14.00 0.13
CA GLN A 234 -10.09 -15.40 -0.16
C GLN A 234 -8.64 -15.70 0.20
N THR A 235 -8.41 -16.83 0.86
CA THR A 235 -7.08 -17.24 1.31
C THR A 235 -6.79 -18.68 0.93
N ASP A 236 -5.50 -18.98 0.72
CA ASP A 236 -5.00 -20.32 0.48
C ASP A 236 -3.58 -20.48 1.02
N ALA A 237 -3.19 -21.69 1.40
CA ALA A 237 -1.84 -22.03 1.83
C ALA A 237 -1.31 -23.27 1.13
N SER A 238 -0.12 -23.15 0.55
CA SER A 238 0.67 -24.27 0.04
C SER A 238 1.69 -24.74 1.08
N GLU A 239 2.54 -25.68 0.71
CA GLU A 239 3.67 -26.09 1.55
C GLU A 239 4.68 -24.95 1.78
N LYS A 240 4.83 -24.02 0.84
CA LYS A 240 5.91 -23.02 0.81
C LYS A 240 5.46 -21.59 1.00
N ALA A 241 4.18 -21.30 0.75
CA ALA A 241 3.69 -19.93 0.73
C ALA A 241 2.21 -19.83 1.08
N THR A 242 1.75 -18.62 1.40
CA THR A 242 0.33 -18.26 1.48
C THR A 242 -0.03 -17.26 0.41
N GLY A 243 -1.25 -17.35 -0.10
CA GLY A 243 -1.86 -16.43 -1.04
C GLY A 243 -3.16 -15.85 -0.49
N ALA A 244 -3.45 -14.59 -0.83
CA ALA A 244 -4.74 -13.99 -0.52
C ALA A 244 -5.14 -12.94 -1.53
N VAL A 245 -6.44 -12.82 -1.77
CA VAL A 245 -7.02 -11.77 -2.60
C VAL A 245 -8.16 -11.08 -1.86
N LEU A 246 -8.15 -9.76 -1.91
CA LEU A 246 -9.23 -8.92 -1.43
C LEU A 246 -10.16 -8.62 -2.59
N LEU A 247 -11.43 -8.98 -2.46
CA LEU A 247 -12.47 -8.84 -3.48
C LEU A 247 -13.60 -7.95 -2.96
N GLN A 248 -14.20 -7.18 -3.86
CA GLN A 248 -15.40 -6.39 -3.57
C GLN A 248 -16.39 -6.51 -4.71
N GLN A 249 -17.68 -6.58 -4.40
CA GLN A 249 -18.72 -6.57 -5.40
C GLN A 249 -18.83 -5.20 -6.09
N ASP A 250 -19.01 -5.22 -7.40
CA ASP A 250 -19.42 -4.03 -8.16
C ASP A 250 -20.95 -3.83 -8.12
N ASN A 251 -21.43 -2.83 -8.88
CA ASN A 251 -22.87 -2.53 -8.96
C ASN A 251 -23.68 -3.64 -9.66
N LYS A 252 -23.02 -4.59 -10.33
CA LYS A 252 -23.64 -5.73 -11.03
C LYS A 252 -23.57 -7.02 -10.20
N GLY A 253 -23.04 -6.95 -8.96
CA GLY A 253 -22.83 -8.12 -8.11
C GLY A 253 -21.58 -8.94 -8.43
N ILE A 254 -20.73 -8.48 -9.36
CA ILE A 254 -19.50 -9.18 -9.76
C ILE A 254 -18.37 -8.89 -8.74
N TRP A 255 -17.65 -9.94 -8.32
CA TRP A 255 -16.52 -9.81 -7.43
C TRP A 255 -15.28 -9.35 -8.19
N ILE A 256 -14.76 -8.18 -7.85
CA ILE A 256 -13.60 -7.53 -8.48
C ILE A 256 -12.44 -7.47 -7.49
N PRO A 257 -11.23 -7.86 -7.88
CA PRO A 257 -10.04 -7.73 -7.05
C PRO A 257 -9.75 -6.27 -6.69
N ARG A 258 -9.37 -6.06 -5.42
CA ARG A 258 -8.97 -4.77 -4.84
C ARG A 258 -7.56 -4.80 -4.29
N GLY A 259 -6.98 -5.97 -4.14
CA GLY A 259 -5.60 -6.14 -3.69
C GLY A 259 -5.20 -7.60 -3.63
N TYR A 260 -3.92 -7.82 -3.74
CA TYR A 260 -3.28 -9.13 -3.68
C TYR A 260 -2.29 -9.18 -2.53
N TYR A 261 -2.11 -10.35 -1.95
CA TYR A 261 -1.10 -10.60 -0.95
C TYR A 261 -0.51 -11.98 -1.11
N SER A 262 0.79 -12.09 -0.97
CA SER A 262 1.49 -13.37 -0.88
C SER A 262 2.58 -13.31 0.19
N TYR A 263 2.87 -14.44 0.82
CA TYR A 263 3.90 -14.58 1.84
C TYR A 263 4.58 -15.92 1.69
N THR A 264 5.90 -15.91 1.58
CA THR A 264 6.71 -17.14 1.55
C THR A 264 7.04 -17.54 2.98
N PHE A 265 6.73 -18.76 3.35
CA PHE A 265 7.05 -19.32 4.67
C PHE A 265 8.55 -19.31 4.95
N THR A 266 8.90 -19.00 6.19
CA THR A 266 10.25 -19.17 6.70
C THR A 266 10.63 -20.68 6.72
N PRO A 267 11.94 -21.03 6.76
CA PRO A 267 12.35 -22.44 6.85
C PRO A 267 11.70 -23.20 8.01
N THR A 268 11.43 -22.52 9.12
CA THR A 268 10.73 -23.10 10.27
C THR A 268 9.26 -23.36 9.99
N GLU A 269 8.57 -22.40 9.36
CA GLU A 269 7.15 -22.52 9.00
C GLU A 269 6.92 -23.58 7.92
N GLN A 270 7.86 -23.76 6.99
CA GLN A 270 7.78 -24.81 5.97
C GLN A 270 7.75 -26.22 6.56
N LYS A 271 8.43 -26.42 7.69
CA LYS A 271 8.48 -27.70 8.42
C LYS A 271 7.19 -28.04 9.19
N TRP A 272 6.21 -27.14 9.22
CA TRP A 272 4.94 -27.44 9.86
C TRP A 272 4.19 -28.53 9.11
N ASN A 273 3.87 -29.63 9.81
CA ASN A 273 3.13 -30.75 9.22
C ASN A 273 1.61 -30.49 9.15
N SER A 274 1.11 -29.52 9.91
CA SER A 274 -0.31 -29.19 9.95
C SER A 274 -0.71 -28.23 8.83
N THR A 275 -1.51 -28.71 7.89
CA THR A 275 -2.13 -27.89 6.83
C THR A 275 -3.05 -26.83 7.44
N VAL A 276 -3.83 -27.20 8.46
CA VAL A 276 -4.73 -26.31 9.21
C VAL A 276 -3.96 -25.12 9.78
N ARG A 277 -2.77 -25.34 10.32
CA ARG A 277 -1.90 -24.28 10.85
C ARG A 277 -1.42 -23.33 9.75
N LYS A 278 -1.06 -23.87 8.59
CA LYS A 278 -0.64 -23.06 7.42
C LYS A 278 -1.80 -22.22 6.90
N GLU A 279 -2.99 -22.78 6.79
CA GLU A 279 -4.21 -22.07 6.41
C GLU A 279 -4.58 -20.97 7.42
N ALA A 280 -4.51 -21.27 8.72
CA ALA A 280 -4.74 -20.27 9.76
C ALA A 280 -3.75 -19.10 9.63
N LYS A 281 -2.47 -19.38 9.32
CA LYS A 281 -1.46 -18.36 9.04
C LYS A 281 -1.81 -17.51 7.81
N ALA A 282 -2.35 -18.12 6.76
CA ALA A 282 -2.80 -17.40 5.57
C ALA A 282 -3.89 -16.38 5.93
N ILE A 283 -4.92 -16.78 6.64
CA ILE A 283 -6.01 -15.90 7.11
C ILE A 283 -5.44 -14.78 7.99
N ALA A 284 -4.63 -15.13 9.00
CA ALA A 284 -4.08 -14.15 9.92
C ALA A 284 -3.22 -13.09 9.20
N ASN A 285 -2.39 -13.51 8.26
CA ASN A 285 -1.54 -12.61 7.49
C ASN A 285 -2.34 -11.75 6.50
N ALA A 286 -3.32 -12.33 5.80
CA ALA A 286 -4.20 -11.62 4.89
C ALA A 286 -4.95 -10.49 5.60
N ILE A 287 -5.58 -10.78 6.74
CA ILE A 287 -6.28 -9.78 7.54
C ILE A 287 -5.32 -8.67 7.99
N LYS A 288 -4.13 -9.04 8.50
CA LYS A 288 -3.10 -8.06 8.90
C LYS A 288 -2.69 -7.14 7.75
N HIS A 289 -2.58 -7.69 6.56
CA HIS A 289 -2.20 -6.92 5.37
C HIS A 289 -3.32 -5.98 4.94
N PHE A 290 -4.53 -6.51 4.73
CA PHE A 290 -5.65 -5.76 4.18
C PHE A 290 -6.39 -4.88 5.19
N GLN A 291 -6.28 -5.10 6.52
CA GLN A 291 -6.99 -4.30 7.52
C GLN A 291 -6.75 -2.79 7.40
N LYS A 292 -5.60 -2.39 6.84
CA LYS A 292 -5.26 -0.98 6.59
C LYS A 292 -6.07 -0.37 5.44
N ASP A 293 -6.51 -1.23 4.52
CA ASP A 293 -7.25 -0.84 3.33
C ASP A 293 -8.76 -0.90 3.54
N LEU A 294 -9.21 -1.55 4.62
CA LEU A 294 -10.63 -1.66 4.94
C LEU A 294 -11.17 -0.33 5.50
N PRO A 295 -12.27 0.21 4.97
CA PRO A 295 -12.91 1.40 5.52
C PRO A 295 -13.43 1.17 6.94
N ILE A 296 -13.44 2.24 7.76
CA ILE A 296 -14.09 2.22 9.09
C ILE A 296 -15.61 2.13 8.88
N GLY A 297 -16.29 1.24 9.62
CA GLY A 297 -17.75 1.09 9.53
C GLY A 297 -18.24 0.27 8.34
N ILE A 298 -17.36 -0.53 7.73
CA ILE A 298 -17.80 -1.60 6.81
C ILE A 298 -18.64 -2.60 7.58
N GLY A 299 -19.68 -3.09 6.90
CA GLY A 299 -20.42 -4.26 7.34
C GLY A 299 -19.55 -5.51 7.43
N GLN A 300 -20.16 -6.64 7.67
CA GLN A 300 -19.50 -7.92 7.81
C GLN A 300 -18.55 -8.23 6.62
N ILE A 301 -17.31 -8.59 6.92
CA ILE A 301 -16.32 -9.01 5.93
C ILE A 301 -16.36 -10.53 5.84
N ILE A 302 -16.51 -11.06 4.64
CA ILE A 302 -16.52 -12.49 4.39
C ILE A 302 -15.07 -12.97 4.22
N ILE A 303 -14.68 -14.01 4.96
CA ILE A 303 -13.38 -14.68 4.80
C ILE A 303 -13.65 -16.06 4.24
N GLU A 304 -13.02 -16.41 3.15
CA GLU A 304 -13.19 -17.68 2.45
C GLU A 304 -11.87 -18.46 2.39
N THR A 305 -11.94 -19.76 2.69
CA THR A 305 -10.84 -20.72 2.58
C THR A 305 -11.38 -22.09 2.16
N ASP A 306 -10.58 -22.90 1.50
CA ASP A 306 -10.95 -24.28 1.15
C ASP A 306 -10.70 -25.30 2.28
N SER A 307 -10.22 -24.85 3.42
CA SER A 307 -10.01 -25.68 4.60
C SER A 307 -11.25 -25.81 5.49
N ASN A 308 -12.12 -26.75 5.18
CA ASN A 308 -13.35 -27.01 5.97
C ASN A 308 -13.05 -27.30 7.45
N THR A 309 -11.98 -28.03 7.74
CA THR A 309 -11.54 -28.30 9.12
C THR A 309 -11.25 -27.02 9.88
N LEU A 310 -10.52 -26.07 9.26
CA LEU A 310 -10.22 -24.79 9.88
C LEU A 310 -11.48 -23.93 10.09
N VAL A 311 -12.39 -23.91 9.11
CA VAL A 311 -13.67 -23.19 9.23
C VAL A 311 -14.48 -23.70 10.43
N ASN A 312 -14.59 -25.03 10.59
CA ASN A 312 -15.29 -25.64 11.70
C ASN A 312 -14.63 -25.32 13.06
N MET A 313 -13.30 -25.30 13.11
CA MET A 313 -12.56 -24.90 14.32
C MET A 313 -12.83 -23.44 14.67
N LEU A 314 -12.74 -22.52 13.71
CA LEU A 314 -12.87 -21.08 13.95
C LEU A 314 -14.30 -20.64 14.28
N LYS A 315 -15.31 -21.41 13.87
CA LYS A 315 -16.72 -21.20 14.28
C LYS A 315 -17.03 -21.62 15.70
N GLN A 316 -16.18 -22.46 16.32
CA GLN A 316 -16.32 -22.83 17.72
C GLN A 316 -15.81 -21.72 18.63
N SER A 317 -16.58 -21.34 19.64
CA SER A 317 -16.20 -20.31 20.64
C SER A 317 -15.16 -20.82 21.66
N LYS A 318 -14.32 -21.79 21.30
CA LYS A 318 -13.30 -22.37 22.18
C LYS A 318 -11.96 -21.69 21.94
N GLN A 319 -11.18 -21.59 23.01
CA GLN A 319 -9.79 -21.14 22.92
C GLN A 319 -8.94 -22.25 22.28
N HIS A 320 -8.26 -21.94 21.19
CA HIS A 320 -7.43 -22.90 20.47
C HIS A 320 -6.02 -22.95 21.06
N GLN A 321 -5.46 -24.14 21.19
CA GLN A 321 -4.09 -24.35 21.66
C GLN A 321 -3.04 -23.95 20.60
N ASP A 322 -3.37 -24.12 19.32
CA ASP A 322 -2.48 -23.69 18.23
C ASP A 322 -2.49 -22.16 18.11
N GLN A 323 -1.29 -21.58 18.21
CA GLN A 323 -1.12 -20.11 18.17
C GLN A 323 -1.60 -19.46 16.89
N GLU A 324 -1.42 -20.11 15.73
CA GLU A 324 -1.84 -19.53 14.43
C GLU A 324 -3.36 -19.57 14.29
N VAL A 325 -4.01 -20.63 14.77
CA VAL A 325 -5.49 -20.73 14.79
C VAL A 325 -6.07 -19.69 15.74
N ALA A 326 -5.52 -19.55 16.94
CA ALA A 326 -5.92 -18.51 17.89
C ALA A 326 -5.71 -17.10 17.34
N MET A 327 -4.60 -16.85 16.63
CA MET A 327 -4.33 -15.58 15.99
C MET A 327 -5.30 -15.28 14.85
N ALA A 328 -5.64 -16.27 14.03
CA ALA A 328 -6.65 -16.12 12.97
C ALA A 328 -8.02 -15.76 13.59
N GLN A 329 -8.48 -16.49 14.59
CA GLN A 329 -9.73 -16.22 15.30
C GLN A 329 -9.77 -14.81 15.90
N TYR A 330 -8.71 -14.37 16.57
CA TYR A 330 -8.57 -13.01 17.12
C TYR A 330 -8.69 -11.93 16.04
N ARG A 331 -8.04 -12.13 14.89
CA ARG A 331 -8.06 -11.14 13.79
C ARG A 331 -9.41 -11.09 13.08
N ILE A 332 -10.06 -12.25 12.90
CA ILE A 332 -11.44 -12.31 12.36
C ILE A 332 -12.38 -11.49 13.26
N GLY A 333 -12.30 -11.69 14.59
CA GLY A 333 -13.10 -10.93 15.54
C GLY A 333 -12.86 -9.42 15.46
N LYS A 334 -11.61 -8.99 15.23
CA LYS A 334 -11.27 -7.56 15.10
C LYS A 334 -11.90 -6.86 13.88
N ILE A 335 -12.15 -7.56 12.81
CA ILE A 335 -12.74 -7.01 11.58
C ILE A 335 -14.23 -7.30 11.45
N ILE A 336 -14.86 -7.87 12.49
CA ILE A 336 -16.26 -8.34 12.45
C ILE A 336 -16.45 -9.27 11.23
N GLY A 337 -15.49 -10.21 11.06
CA GLY A 337 -15.45 -11.11 9.92
C GLY A 337 -16.35 -12.34 10.12
N GLU A 338 -16.92 -12.83 9.04
CA GLU A 338 -17.56 -14.13 8.95
C GLU A 338 -16.66 -15.08 8.15
N ILE A 339 -16.49 -16.33 8.63
CA ILE A 339 -15.67 -17.30 7.91
C ILE A 339 -16.55 -18.34 7.23
N ASN A 340 -16.30 -18.58 5.94
CA ASN A 340 -17.01 -19.52 5.10
C ASN A 340 -16.04 -20.47 4.38
N HIS A 341 -16.50 -21.70 4.16
CA HIS A 341 -15.82 -22.67 3.32
C HIS A 341 -16.21 -22.43 1.87
N ILE A 342 -15.22 -22.48 0.96
CA ILE A 342 -15.43 -22.53 -0.48
C ILE A 342 -14.78 -23.77 -1.07
N LYS A 343 -15.27 -24.24 -2.21
CA LYS A 343 -14.62 -25.34 -2.93
C LYS A 343 -13.30 -24.87 -3.52
N ARG A 344 -12.34 -25.78 -3.61
CA ARG A 344 -11.02 -25.48 -4.15
C ARG A 344 -11.07 -24.94 -5.58
N GLU A 345 -12.00 -25.45 -6.39
CA GLU A 345 -12.22 -24.98 -7.76
C GLU A 345 -12.69 -23.53 -7.84
N GLU A 346 -13.28 -23.00 -6.76
CA GLU A 346 -13.74 -21.62 -6.65
C GLU A 346 -12.67 -20.69 -6.04
N ASN A 347 -11.64 -21.26 -5.38
CA ASN A 347 -10.55 -20.52 -4.73
C ASN A 347 -9.35 -20.25 -5.67
N ILE A 348 -9.59 -20.17 -6.97
CA ILE A 348 -8.57 -20.14 -8.01
C ILE A 348 -7.52 -19.05 -7.80
N LEU A 349 -7.96 -17.82 -7.45
CA LEU A 349 -7.05 -16.68 -7.30
C LEU A 349 -6.12 -16.84 -6.09
N ALA A 350 -6.64 -17.22 -4.93
CA ALA A 350 -5.81 -17.41 -3.74
C ALA A 350 -4.90 -18.66 -3.88
N ASP A 351 -5.42 -19.76 -4.43
CA ASP A 351 -4.67 -20.98 -4.75
C ASP A 351 -3.49 -20.67 -5.69
N SER A 352 -3.70 -19.89 -6.73
CA SER A 352 -2.63 -19.46 -7.64
C SER A 352 -1.56 -18.60 -6.96
N LEU A 353 -1.94 -17.80 -5.97
CA LEU A 353 -1.02 -16.96 -5.21
C LEU A 353 -0.22 -17.73 -4.15
N SER A 354 -0.71 -18.90 -3.69
CA SER A 354 -0.05 -19.77 -2.71
C SER A 354 0.92 -20.76 -3.35
N LYS A 355 0.65 -21.20 -4.59
CA LYS A 355 1.39 -22.29 -5.26
C LYS A 355 2.61 -21.79 -6.01
N ASN A 356 3.69 -22.55 -5.85
CA ASN A 356 4.93 -22.43 -6.61
C ASN A 356 4.82 -23.32 -7.86
N ASN A 357 4.21 -22.84 -8.93
CA ASN A 357 4.01 -23.66 -10.12
C ASN A 357 5.28 -23.75 -10.96
N ASN A 358 6.02 -24.87 -10.85
CA ASN A 358 7.02 -25.29 -11.82
C ASN A 358 6.39 -25.94 -13.09
N GLU A 359 5.05 -26.00 -13.18
CA GLU A 359 4.35 -26.59 -14.32
C GLU A 359 4.11 -25.57 -15.43
N LYS A 360 4.88 -25.72 -16.50
CA LYS A 360 4.98 -24.83 -17.67
C LYS A 360 3.66 -24.55 -18.44
N GLN A 361 2.59 -25.29 -18.22
CA GLN A 361 1.37 -25.22 -19.05
C GLN A 361 0.21 -24.37 -18.47
N LYS A 362 0.13 -24.18 -17.16
CA LYS A 362 -0.94 -23.38 -16.53
C LYS A 362 -0.64 -21.88 -16.42
N TYR A 363 0.60 -21.48 -16.63
CA TYR A 363 1.04 -20.07 -16.49
C TYR A 363 0.38 -19.12 -17.50
N SER A 364 0.17 -19.55 -18.74
CA SER A 364 -0.38 -18.67 -19.79
C SER A 364 -1.85 -18.31 -19.56
N GLU A 365 -2.60 -19.19 -18.89
CA GLU A 365 -4.03 -19.00 -18.64
C GLU A 365 -4.28 -18.24 -17.33
N ILE A 366 -3.54 -18.56 -16.27
CA ILE A 366 -3.64 -17.87 -14.97
C ILE A 366 -3.01 -16.47 -15.03
N ASP A 367 -1.88 -16.31 -15.73
CA ASP A 367 -1.29 -14.98 -15.95
C ASP A 367 -2.18 -14.15 -16.88
N ARG A 368 -2.86 -14.74 -17.88
CA ARG A 368 -3.91 -14.08 -18.67
C ARG A 368 -5.14 -13.75 -17.82
N LEU A 369 -5.53 -14.61 -16.89
CA LEU A 369 -6.64 -14.37 -15.96
C LEU A 369 -6.28 -13.28 -14.95
N LEU A 370 -5.08 -13.31 -14.36
CA LEU A 370 -4.63 -12.28 -13.42
C LEU A 370 -4.42 -10.91 -14.10
N VAL A 371 -4.04 -10.92 -15.36
CA VAL A 371 -3.85 -9.74 -16.20
C VAL A 371 -5.16 -9.33 -16.88
N GLY A 372 -5.96 -10.26 -17.37
CA GLY A 372 -7.26 -10.01 -18.02
C GLY A 372 -8.39 -9.64 -17.06
N ILE A 373 -8.21 -9.88 -15.74
CA ILE A 373 -9.09 -9.36 -14.69
C ILE A 373 -8.96 -7.82 -14.57
N LEU A 374 -7.88 -7.25 -15.09
CA LEU A 374 -7.71 -5.80 -15.17
C LEU A 374 -8.53 -5.19 -16.31
N ASP A 375 -8.91 -5.97 -17.34
CA ASP A 375 -9.80 -5.57 -18.43
C ASP A 375 -11.20 -6.18 -18.25
N ASN A 376 -12.19 -5.33 -17.97
CA ASN A 376 -13.58 -5.65 -17.60
C ASN A 376 -14.37 -6.55 -18.59
N GLU A 377 -13.84 -6.93 -19.76
CA GLU A 377 -14.55 -7.72 -20.75
C GLU A 377 -14.38 -9.23 -20.63
N GLN A 378 -13.34 -9.72 -19.93
CA GLN A 378 -13.05 -11.16 -19.86
C GLN A 378 -13.68 -11.89 -18.64
N TYR A 379 -14.25 -11.16 -17.69
CA TYR A 379 -14.95 -11.77 -16.53
C TYR A 379 -16.21 -12.58 -16.89
N LYS A 380 -16.71 -12.46 -18.13
CA LYS A 380 -17.86 -13.20 -18.62
C LYS A 380 -17.59 -14.69 -18.90
N ILE A 381 -16.34 -15.11 -18.93
CA ILE A 381 -15.93 -16.47 -19.37
C ILE A 381 -15.83 -17.45 -18.19
N VAL A 382 -15.63 -16.98 -16.96
CA VAL A 382 -15.39 -17.84 -15.78
C VAL A 382 -16.68 -18.25 -15.05
N ASN A 383 -17.83 -17.66 -15.39
CA ASN A 383 -19.14 -17.93 -14.76
C ASN A 383 -20.17 -18.57 -15.73
N LYS A 384 -19.70 -19.37 -16.71
CA LYS A 384 -20.58 -20.27 -17.48
C LYS A 384 -20.24 -21.71 -17.22
#